data_6b7807ac80c1e0d3747953d888d68081
#
_entry.id   6b7807ac80c1e0d3747953d888d68081
#
_cell.length_a   1.000
_cell.length_b   1.000
_cell.length_c   1.000
_cell.angle_alpha   90.00
_cell.angle_beta   90.00
_cell.angle_gamma   90.00
#
_symmetry.space_group_name_H-M   'P 1'
#
loop_
_entity.id
_entity.type
_entity.pdbx_description
1 polymer ?
#
loop_
_entity_poly.entity_id
_entity_poly.type
_entity_poly.pdbx_seq_one_letter_code
_entity_poly.pdbx_strand_id
1 'polypeptide(L)'
;MAYSVEGKLVVAISSRALFDFEEENRVFERDGEGAYIALQFARLDVPARPGVAFPLVKKLLAFNTAQAQRVEVVVLSKNDPVSGLRVFNSAKSEALNLERGVFTRGRRPYHYLEPLKANLFLSANENDVMGALEAKVPAARVYPESTQAASRHAGEVRIAFDGDAVLFSDEAERVYQRDGLEAFTRHETAHALKPLPPGPFKPLLEALHRLQAEEALPMKIRTALVTARSAPAHERAVRTLMDWNITVDEAMFLGGLDKGEFLKAFEPDFFFDDQRGHVDSARQHVAAGHVPFGIANTR
;
A
#
# COMPACT_ATOMS: atom_id res chain seq x y z
N MET A 1 29.56 10.98 -4.50
CA MET A 1 28.84 10.94 -3.21
C MET A 1 28.17 9.58 -3.09
N ALA A 2 28.07 9.00 -1.88
CA ALA A 2 27.30 7.78 -1.68
C ALA A 2 25.82 8.06 -1.97
N TYR A 3 25.11 7.10 -2.58
CA TYR A 3 23.68 7.20 -2.83
C TYR A 3 22.91 7.24 -1.49
N SER A 4 21.90 8.09 -1.38
CA SER A 4 21.06 8.21 -0.20
C SER A 4 19.59 8.07 -0.56
N VAL A 5 18.83 7.36 0.27
CA VAL A 5 17.37 7.29 0.22
C VAL A 5 16.71 8.36 1.13
N GLU A 6 17.54 9.14 1.83
CA GLU A 6 17.07 10.19 2.73
C GLU A 6 16.19 11.22 2.01
N GLY A 7 15.04 11.54 2.62
CA GLY A 7 14.09 12.51 2.05
C GLY A 7 13.23 11.99 0.90
N LYS A 8 13.47 10.79 0.39
CA LYS A 8 12.67 10.20 -0.69
C LYS A 8 11.45 9.45 -0.15
N LEU A 9 10.42 9.33 -1.00
CA LEU A 9 9.38 8.34 -0.81
C LEU A 9 9.93 6.96 -1.21
N VAL A 10 10.12 6.06 -0.26
CA VAL A 10 10.66 4.73 -0.50
C VAL A 10 9.56 3.68 -0.43
N VAL A 11 9.35 2.97 -1.53
CA VAL A 11 8.39 1.86 -1.62
C VAL A 11 9.13 0.54 -1.81
N ALA A 12 9.01 -0.34 -0.84
CA ALA A 12 9.45 -1.72 -0.97
C ALA A 12 8.32 -2.57 -1.55
N ILE A 13 8.64 -3.49 -2.46
CA ILE A 13 7.62 -4.29 -3.14
C ILE A 13 8.09 -5.72 -3.38
N SER A 14 7.22 -6.70 -3.11
CA SER A 14 7.51 -8.08 -3.46
C SER A 14 7.38 -8.32 -4.97
N SER A 15 8.12 -9.30 -5.48
CA SER A 15 8.08 -9.64 -6.91
C SER A 15 6.66 -9.96 -7.40
N ARG A 16 5.85 -10.71 -6.62
CA ARG A 16 4.45 -11.07 -6.96
C ARG A 16 3.47 -9.90 -6.85
N ALA A 17 3.78 -8.84 -6.12
CA ALA A 17 2.98 -7.63 -6.10
C ALA A 17 3.25 -6.77 -7.35
N LEU A 18 4.50 -6.78 -7.84
CA LEU A 18 4.95 -5.98 -8.98
C LEU A 18 4.63 -6.66 -10.31
N PHE A 19 4.87 -7.96 -10.43
CA PHE A 19 4.65 -8.75 -11.64
C PHE A 19 3.77 -9.97 -11.36
N ASP A 20 3.04 -10.43 -12.37
CA ASP A 20 2.26 -11.67 -12.32
C ASP A 20 3.18 -12.88 -12.37
N PHE A 21 3.43 -13.48 -11.21
CA PHE A 21 4.15 -14.73 -11.01
C PHE A 21 3.26 -15.81 -10.41
N GLU A 22 1.96 -15.79 -10.70
CA GLU A 22 1.01 -16.73 -10.10
C GLU A 22 1.17 -18.16 -10.64
N GLU A 23 1.58 -18.31 -11.89
CA GLU A 23 1.91 -19.61 -12.45
C GLU A 23 3.14 -20.22 -11.75
N GLU A 24 4.19 -19.42 -11.61
CA GLU A 24 5.42 -19.82 -10.93
C GLU A 24 5.18 -20.11 -9.44
N ASN A 25 4.33 -19.34 -8.78
CA ASN A 25 3.96 -19.58 -7.40
C ASN A 25 3.22 -20.93 -7.24
N ARG A 26 2.31 -21.27 -8.17
CA ARG A 26 1.65 -22.59 -8.17
C ARG A 26 2.64 -23.74 -8.34
N VAL A 27 3.68 -23.56 -9.17
CA VAL A 27 4.76 -24.55 -9.29
C VAL A 27 5.53 -24.68 -7.99
N PHE A 28 5.84 -23.56 -7.32
CA PHE A 28 6.47 -23.57 -6.00
C PHE A 28 5.65 -24.35 -4.97
N GLU A 29 4.35 -24.10 -4.90
CA GLU A 29 3.44 -24.73 -3.94
C GLU A 29 3.27 -26.24 -4.21
N ARG A 30 3.24 -26.63 -5.47
CA ARG A 30 3.04 -28.03 -5.87
C ARG A 30 4.34 -28.84 -5.87
N ASP A 31 5.41 -28.30 -6.43
CA ASP A 31 6.61 -29.06 -6.81
C ASP A 31 7.86 -28.58 -6.04
N GLY A 32 7.75 -27.53 -5.22
CA GLY A 32 8.79 -27.01 -4.36
C GLY A 32 9.78 -26.05 -5.02
N GLU A 33 10.78 -25.62 -4.22
CA GLU A 33 11.76 -24.57 -4.58
C GLU A 33 12.56 -24.91 -5.83
N GLY A 34 13.01 -26.16 -5.97
CA GLY A 34 13.85 -26.59 -7.10
C GLY A 34 13.15 -26.44 -8.45
N ALA A 35 11.89 -26.89 -8.54
CA ALA A 35 11.08 -26.74 -9.75
C ALA A 35 10.78 -25.27 -10.08
N TYR A 36 10.50 -24.47 -9.05
CA TYR A 36 10.30 -23.04 -9.19
C TYR A 36 11.55 -22.35 -9.77
N ILE A 37 12.75 -22.58 -9.20
CA ILE A 37 14.01 -22.00 -9.68
C ILE A 37 14.28 -22.45 -11.14
N ALA A 38 14.09 -23.71 -11.45
CA ALA A 38 14.28 -24.23 -12.82
C ALA A 38 13.33 -23.54 -13.83
N LEU A 39 12.06 -23.34 -13.45
CA LEU A 39 11.09 -22.62 -14.29
C LEU A 39 11.50 -21.15 -14.48
N GLN A 40 11.90 -20.47 -13.41
CA GLN A 40 12.37 -19.09 -13.47
C GLN A 40 13.62 -18.94 -14.37
N PHE A 41 14.55 -19.88 -14.25
CA PHE A 41 15.74 -19.91 -15.09
C PHE A 41 15.38 -20.15 -16.57
N ALA A 42 14.51 -21.08 -16.87
CA ALA A 42 14.06 -21.37 -18.24
C ALA A 42 13.32 -20.18 -18.88
N ARG A 43 12.73 -19.30 -18.05
CA ARG A 43 11.98 -18.11 -18.50
C ARG A 43 12.72 -16.80 -18.25
N LEU A 44 14.04 -16.84 -18.04
CA LEU A 44 14.82 -15.67 -17.63
C LEU A 44 14.67 -14.50 -18.59
N ASP A 45 14.63 -14.77 -19.89
CA ASP A 45 14.49 -13.78 -20.96
C ASP A 45 13.02 -13.56 -21.39
N VAL A 46 12.07 -14.21 -20.74
CA VAL A 46 10.64 -14.02 -20.98
C VAL A 46 10.10 -13.05 -19.93
N PRO A 47 9.77 -11.80 -20.31
CA PRO A 47 9.24 -10.82 -19.36
C PRO A 47 7.97 -11.33 -18.69
N ALA A 48 7.85 -11.13 -17.39
CA ALA A 48 6.62 -11.36 -16.67
C ALA A 48 5.62 -10.23 -16.95
N ARG A 49 4.34 -10.56 -16.95
CA ARG A 49 3.28 -9.57 -17.13
C ARG A 49 3.21 -8.62 -15.92
N PRO A 50 2.78 -7.37 -16.12
CA PRO A 50 2.50 -6.45 -15.02
C PRO A 50 1.55 -7.07 -13.98
N GLY A 51 1.90 -6.93 -12.69
CA GLY A 51 1.09 -7.32 -11.55
C GLY A 51 0.19 -6.19 -11.05
N VAL A 52 -0.55 -6.44 -9.97
CA VAL A 52 -1.58 -5.53 -9.44
C VAL A 52 -1.04 -4.16 -9.02
N ALA A 53 0.18 -4.10 -8.47
CA ALA A 53 0.78 -2.84 -8.03
C ALA A 53 1.68 -2.17 -9.09
N PHE A 54 1.83 -2.79 -10.27
CA PHE A 54 2.65 -2.25 -11.35
C PHE A 54 2.23 -0.84 -11.79
N PRO A 55 0.92 -0.53 -12.02
CA PRO A 55 0.49 0.81 -12.41
C PRO A 55 0.86 1.87 -11.37
N LEU A 56 0.67 1.59 -10.07
CA LEU A 56 1.07 2.48 -8.99
C LEU A 56 2.59 2.75 -9.02
N VAL A 57 3.40 1.68 -9.10
CA VAL A 57 4.86 1.79 -9.14
C VAL A 57 5.32 2.62 -10.33
N LYS A 58 4.75 2.40 -11.52
CA LYS A 58 5.08 3.15 -12.74
C LYS A 58 4.79 4.65 -12.57
N LYS A 59 3.65 5.00 -11.99
CA LYS A 59 3.28 6.40 -11.70
C LYS A 59 4.17 7.01 -10.62
N LEU A 60 4.48 6.26 -9.56
CA LEU A 60 5.38 6.75 -8.50
C LEU A 60 6.79 7.03 -9.03
N LEU A 61 7.35 6.16 -9.87
CA LEU A 61 8.64 6.38 -10.49
C LEU A 61 8.64 7.58 -11.46
N ALA A 62 7.49 7.96 -12.00
CA ALA A 62 7.37 9.14 -12.88
C ALA A 62 7.54 10.49 -12.13
N PHE A 63 7.58 10.51 -10.78
CA PHE A 63 7.99 11.68 -10.01
C PHE A 63 9.48 11.98 -10.12
N ASN A 64 10.28 11.01 -10.58
CA ASN A 64 11.72 11.19 -10.78
C ASN A 64 11.99 11.95 -12.07
N THR A 65 12.89 12.91 -12.00
CA THR A 65 13.39 13.67 -13.15
C THR A 65 14.92 13.57 -13.20
N ALA A 66 15.53 14.04 -14.28
CA ALA A 66 17.00 14.11 -14.38
C ALA A 66 17.61 14.97 -13.26
N GLN A 67 16.87 15.95 -12.73
CA GLN A 67 17.33 16.89 -11.72
C GLN A 67 17.05 16.42 -10.30
N ALA A 68 16.00 15.62 -10.08
CA ALA A 68 15.54 15.23 -8.75
C ALA A 68 15.01 13.79 -8.72
N GLN A 69 15.60 12.98 -7.87
CA GLN A 69 15.17 11.61 -7.57
C GLN A 69 14.34 11.62 -6.28
N ARG A 70 13.01 11.67 -6.40
CA ARG A 70 12.05 11.85 -5.30
C ARG A 70 11.52 10.55 -4.75
N VAL A 71 11.48 9.54 -5.60
CA VAL A 71 10.90 8.23 -5.28
C VAL A 71 11.94 7.15 -5.52
N GLU A 72 12.03 6.22 -4.58
CA GLU A 72 12.80 4.99 -4.71
C GLU A 72 11.86 3.79 -4.62
N VAL A 73 11.99 2.87 -5.55
CA VAL A 73 11.28 1.58 -5.48
C VAL A 73 12.30 0.46 -5.36
N VAL A 74 12.17 -0.35 -4.33
CA VAL A 74 13.10 -1.45 -4.04
C VAL A 74 12.33 -2.77 -4.08
N VAL A 75 12.78 -3.71 -4.90
CA VAL A 75 12.23 -5.07 -4.87
C VAL A 75 12.71 -5.76 -3.58
N LEU A 76 11.77 -6.18 -2.75
CA LEU A 76 12.05 -6.87 -1.50
C LEU A 76 11.28 -8.19 -1.47
N SER A 77 11.98 -9.29 -1.73
CA SER A 77 11.33 -10.58 -2.02
C SER A 77 12.02 -11.75 -1.32
N LYS A 78 11.21 -12.76 -0.98
CA LYS A 78 11.69 -14.07 -0.53
C LYS A 78 12.28 -14.93 -1.64
N ASN A 79 12.20 -14.51 -2.88
CA ASN A 79 12.75 -15.24 -4.00
C ASN A 79 14.27 -15.40 -3.88
N ASP A 80 14.81 -16.33 -4.64
CA ASP A 80 16.24 -16.48 -4.85
C ASP A 80 16.78 -15.43 -5.86
N PRO A 81 18.11 -15.24 -5.95
CA PRO A 81 18.69 -14.25 -6.87
C PRO A 81 18.45 -14.53 -8.36
N VAL A 82 18.24 -15.78 -8.79
CA VAL A 82 17.93 -16.11 -10.20
C VAL A 82 16.55 -15.58 -10.57
N SER A 83 15.56 -15.85 -9.71
CA SER A 83 14.20 -15.29 -9.86
C SER A 83 14.24 -13.76 -9.79
N GLY A 84 15.14 -13.20 -8.97
CA GLY A 84 15.38 -11.76 -8.88
C GLY A 84 15.88 -11.16 -10.18
N LEU A 85 16.75 -11.85 -10.91
CA LEU A 85 17.24 -11.39 -12.21
C LEU A 85 16.08 -11.28 -13.23
N ARG A 86 15.14 -12.25 -13.25
CA ARG A 86 13.96 -12.17 -14.12
C ARG A 86 13.05 -10.97 -13.77
N VAL A 87 12.94 -10.60 -12.48
CA VAL A 87 12.22 -9.39 -12.06
C VAL A 87 12.86 -8.14 -12.68
N PHE A 88 14.19 -8.01 -12.61
CA PHE A 88 14.90 -6.88 -13.23
C PHE A 88 14.82 -6.87 -14.75
N ASN A 89 14.90 -8.04 -15.40
CA ASN A 89 14.70 -8.16 -16.86
C ASN A 89 13.30 -7.72 -17.26
N SER A 90 12.27 -8.13 -16.49
CA SER A 90 10.88 -7.72 -16.71
C SER A 90 10.70 -6.21 -16.49
N ALA A 91 11.30 -5.64 -15.45
CA ALA A 91 11.27 -4.21 -15.22
C ALA A 91 11.91 -3.42 -16.38
N LYS A 92 13.06 -3.89 -16.88
CA LYS A 92 13.75 -3.30 -18.03
C LYS A 92 12.88 -3.34 -19.30
N SER A 93 12.19 -4.44 -19.58
CA SER A 93 11.31 -4.57 -20.75
C SER A 93 10.11 -3.61 -20.69
N GLU A 94 9.64 -3.27 -19.49
CA GLU A 94 8.54 -2.34 -19.24
C GLU A 94 9.02 -0.88 -19.05
N ALA A 95 10.32 -0.62 -19.27
CA ALA A 95 10.96 0.68 -19.07
C ALA A 95 10.78 1.23 -17.63
N LEU A 96 10.67 0.33 -16.64
CA LEU A 96 10.72 0.70 -15.22
C LEU A 96 12.18 0.83 -14.77
N ASN A 97 12.54 2.01 -14.26
CA ASN A 97 13.85 2.25 -13.68
C ASN A 97 13.94 1.68 -12.27
N LEU A 98 14.12 0.36 -12.15
CA LEU A 98 14.35 -0.35 -10.90
C LEU A 98 15.84 -0.73 -10.80
N GLU A 99 16.52 -0.18 -9.81
CA GLU A 99 17.96 -0.39 -9.65
C GLU A 99 18.31 -1.26 -8.43
N ARG A 100 17.36 -1.42 -7.49
CA ARG A 100 17.65 -2.04 -6.19
C ARG A 100 16.70 -3.19 -5.89
N GLY A 101 17.28 -4.23 -5.32
CA GLY A 101 16.51 -5.38 -4.85
C GLY A 101 17.23 -6.16 -3.77
N VAL A 102 16.47 -6.74 -2.88
CA VAL A 102 16.92 -7.66 -1.84
C VAL A 102 16.16 -8.98 -2.01
N PHE A 103 16.90 -10.06 -2.22
CA PHE A 103 16.36 -11.41 -2.43
C PHE A 103 16.89 -12.32 -1.32
N THR A 104 15.99 -12.90 -0.53
CA THR A 104 16.34 -13.52 0.76
C THR A 104 16.28 -15.03 0.76
N ARG A 105 15.90 -15.67 -0.36
CA ARG A 105 15.77 -17.13 -0.51
C ARG A 105 15.02 -17.77 0.66
N GLY A 106 13.74 -17.44 0.77
CA GLY A 106 12.83 -17.98 1.80
C GLY A 106 12.95 -17.31 3.18
N ARG A 107 14.01 -16.52 3.46
CA ARG A 107 14.15 -15.82 4.74
C ARG A 107 13.22 -14.61 4.79
N ARG A 108 12.88 -14.17 6.01
CA ARG A 108 12.00 -13.02 6.25
C ARG A 108 12.63 -11.72 5.73
N PRO A 109 12.03 -11.03 4.75
CA PRO A 109 12.66 -9.88 4.10
C PRO A 109 12.46 -8.57 4.88
N TYR A 110 11.48 -8.48 5.77
CA TYR A 110 11.08 -7.22 6.43
C TYR A 110 12.17 -6.60 7.32
N HIS A 111 13.22 -7.34 7.71
CA HIS A 111 14.37 -6.77 8.42
C HIS A 111 15.13 -5.70 7.62
N TYR A 112 14.95 -5.69 6.30
CA TYR A 112 15.60 -4.70 5.43
C TYR A 112 14.76 -3.44 5.23
N LEU A 113 13.52 -3.38 5.72
CA LEU A 113 12.66 -2.22 5.57
C LEU A 113 13.19 -0.98 6.32
N GLU A 114 13.73 -1.19 7.52
CA GLU A 114 14.31 -0.11 8.33
C GLU A 114 15.58 0.48 7.67
N PRO A 115 16.62 -0.31 7.30
CA PRO A 115 17.77 0.22 6.57
C PRO A 115 17.40 0.91 5.25
N LEU A 116 16.34 0.46 4.58
CA LEU A 116 15.81 1.07 3.37
C LEU A 116 15.02 2.36 3.64
N LYS A 117 14.67 2.65 4.91
CA LYS A 117 13.75 3.74 5.29
C LYS A 117 12.42 3.68 4.53
N ALA A 118 11.90 2.46 4.38
CA ALA A 118 10.70 2.21 3.60
C ALA A 118 9.48 2.92 4.22
N ASN A 119 8.74 3.66 3.38
CA ASN A 119 7.50 4.32 3.75
C ASN A 119 6.27 3.44 3.45
N LEU A 120 6.44 2.42 2.59
CA LEU A 120 5.40 1.47 2.23
C LEU A 120 6.05 0.13 1.85
N PHE A 121 5.42 -0.97 2.27
CA PHE A 121 5.74 -2.31 1.79
C PHE A 121 4.50 -3.00 1.22
N LEU A 122 4.57 -3.42 -0.05
CA LEU A 122 3.50 -4.17 -0.72
C LEU A 122 3.94 -5.61 -0.97
N SER A 123 3.19 -6.56 -0.45
CA SER A 123 3.50 -7.99 -0.62
C SER A 123 2.24 -8.83 -0.81
N ALA A 124 2.32 -9.88 -1.64
CA ALA A 124 1.27 -10.89 -1.73
C ALA A 124 1.30 -11.87 -0.53
N ASN A 125 2.33 -11.84 0.30
CA ASN A 125 2.50 -12.71 1.47
C ASN A 125 2.05 -12.00 2.76
N GLU A 126 0.98 -12.52 3.39
CA GLU A 126 0.40 -11.93 4.61
C GLU A 126 1.40 -11.91 5.78
N ASN A 127 2.20 -12.98 5.97
CA ASN A 127 3.15 -13.04 7.08
C ASN A 127 4.27 -11.99 6.96
N ASP A 128 4.67 -11.64 5.72
CA ASP A 128 5.66 -10.60 5.50
C ASP A 128 5.08 -9.21 5.80
N VAL A 129 3.80 -9.01 5.44
CA VAL A 129 3.07 -7.77 5.75
C VAL A 129 2.90 -7.60 7.25
N MET A 130 2.50 -8.66 7.98
CA MET A 130 2.38 -8.61 9.44
C MET A 130 3.72 -8.26 10.09
N GLY A 131 4.82 -8.91 9.66
CA GLY A 131 6.15 -8.61 10.18
C GLY A 131 6.62 -7.17 9.89
N ALA A 132 6.21 -6.60 8.75
CA ALA A 132 6.49 -5.20 8.42
C ALA A 132 5.69 -4.24 9.32
N LEU A 133 4.41 -4.52 9.58
CA LEU A 133 3.57 -3.73 10.50
C LEU A 133 4.08 -3.79 11.94
N GLU A 134 4.54 -4.97 12.40
CA GLU A 134 5.20 -5.12 13.71
C GLU A 134 6.49 -4.28 13.79
N ALA A 135 7.23 -4.18 12.68
CA ALA A 135 8.39 -3.30 12.54
C ALA A 135 8.02 -1.81 12.33
N LYS A 136 6.73 -1.45 12.46
CA LYS A 136 6.19 -0.09 12.31
C LYS A 136 6.39 0.52 10.92
N VAL A 137 6.48 -0.31 9.90
CA VAL A 137 6.48 0.12 8.50
C VAL A 137 5.08 -0.08 7.91
N PRO A 138 4.47 0.96 7.29
CA PRO A 138 3.21 0.80 6.57
C PRO A 138 3.29 -0.35 5.58
N ALA A 139 2.38 -1.32 5.68
CA ALA A 139 2.41 -2.48 4.80
C ALA A 139 1.02 -3.01 4.50
N ALA A 140 0.81 -3.49 3.28
CA ALA A 140 -0.44 -4.09 2.86
C ALA A 140 -0.23 -5.37 2.05
N ARG A 141 -1.09 -6.36 2.30
CA ARG A 141 -1.21 -7.54 1.46
C ARG A 141 -1.95 -7.18 0.19
N VAL A 142 -1.31 -7.40 -0.94
CA VAL A 142 -1.95 -7.25 -2.25
C VAL A 142 -2.53 -8.58 -2.73
N TYR A 143 -3.60 -8.49 -3.48
CA TYR A 143 -4.26 -9.63 -4.09
C TYR A 143 -4.00 -9.60 -5.60
N PRO A 144 -3.24 -10.56 -6.15
CA PRO A 144 -2.88 -10.57 -7.58
C PRO A 144 -4.07 -10.54 -8.53
N GLU A 145 -5.22 -11.05 -8.07
CA GLU A 145 -6.48 -11.06 -8.80
C GLU A 145 -7.29 -9.76 -8.74
N SER A 146 -6.82 -8.73 -8.01
CA SER A 146 -7.50 -7.42 -7.98
C SER A 146 -7.53 -6.78 -9.36
N THR A 147 -8.59 -6.01 -9.61
CA THR A 147 -8.65 -5.14 -10.78
C THR A 147 -7.47 -4.17 -10.78
N GLN A 148 -6.76 -4.06 -11.89
CA GLN A 148 -5.65 -3.11 -12.00
C GLN A 148 -6.18 -1.69 -12.17
N ALA A 149 -5.42 -0.71 -11.67
CA ALA A 149 -5.76 0.69 -11.81
C ALA A 149 -5.91 1.09 -13.29
N ALA A 150 -6.94 1.85 -13.57
CA ALA A 150 -7.17 2.37 -14.91
C ALA A 150 -6.13 3.46 -15.26
N SER A 151 -5.69 3.50 -16.51
CA SER A 151 -4.74 4.51 -17.01
C SER A 151 -5.38 5.90 -17.24
N ARG A 152 -6.60 6.12 -16.77
CA ARG A 152 -7.39 7.33 -17.06
C ARG A 152 -6.77 8.61 -16.52
N HIS A 153 -6.03 8.51 -15.42
CA HIS A 153 -5.41 9.66 -14.74
C HIS A 153 -3.88 9.62 -14.90
N ALA A 154 -3.39 9.70 -16.13
CA ALA A 154 -1.96 9.56 -16.43
C ALA A 154 -1.07 10.60 -15.71
N GLY A 155 -1.60 11.79 -15.41
CA GLY A 155 -0.89 12.88 -14.72
C GLY A 155 -1.09 12.90 -13.19
N GLU A 156 -1.74 11.89 -12.62
CA GLU A 156 -2.05 11.85 -11.19
C GLU A 156 -1.74 10.48 -10.58
N VAL A 157 -1.23 10.49 -9.36
CA VAL A 157 -1.25 9.32 -8.46
C VAL A 157 -2.40 9.51 -7.48
N ARG A 158 -3.34 8.57 -7.45
CA ARG A 158 -4.54 8.63 -6.62
C ARG A 158 -4.52 7.50 -5.61
N ILE A 159 -4.50 7.82 -4.32
CA ILE A 159 -4.43 6.82 -3.24
C ILE A 159 -5.59 7.06 -2.27
N ALA A 160 -6.35 6.00 -1.99
CA ALA A 160 -7.42 6.03 -1.03
C ALA A 160 -7.05 5.20 0.22
N PHE A 161 -7.49 5.67 1.37
CA PHE A 161 -7.23 5.05 2.66
C PHE A 161 -8.54 4.90 3.44
N ASP A 162 -8.69 3.78 4.14
CA ASP A 162 -9.62 3.74 5.25
C ASP A 162 -9.13 4.59 6.44
N GLY A 163 -10.03 4.92 7.34
CA GLY A 163 -9.74 5.71 8.53
C GLY A 163 -9.21 4.86 9.68
N ASP A 164 -10.10 4.09 10.30
CA ASP A 164 -9.81 3.33 11.51
C ASP A 164 -8.89 2.15 11.23
N ALA A 165 -7.94 1.89 12.11
CA ALA A 165 -6.90 0.87 11.97
C ALA A 165 -5.97 1.00 10.74
N VAL A 166 -6.14 2.05 9.90
CA VAL A 166 -5.25 2.38 8.77
C VAL A 166 -4.57 3.72 9.00
N LEU A 167 -5.26 4.86 8.81
CA LEU A 167 -4.70 6.19 9.10
C LEU A 167 -4.69 6.49 10.59
N PHE A 168 -5.77 6.13 11.28
CA PHE A 168 -5.94 6.25 12.73
C PHE A 168 -5.75 4.89 13.40
N SER A 169 -5.59 4.90 14.75
CA SER A 169 -5.61 3.67 15.52
C SER A 169 -6.98 2.99 15.48
N ASP A 170 -7.04 1.77 15.98
CA ASP A 170 -8.29 0.99 16.13
C ASP A 170 -9.08 1.33 17.43
N GLU A 171 -8.77 2.44 18.11
CA GLU A 171 -9.41 2.84 19.38
C GLU A 171 -10.93 2.87 19.26
N ALA A 172 -11.41 3.53 18.23
CA ALA A 172 -12.84 3.70 17.99
C ALA A 172 -13.53 2.39 17.58
N GLU A 173 -12.86 1.58 16.75
CA GLU A 173 -13.34 0.25 16.36
C GLU A 173 -13.46 -0.69 17.56
N ARG A 174 -12.53 -0.64 18.53
CA ARG A 174 -12.63 -1.38 19.80
C ARG A 174 -13.88 -1.01 20.59
N VAL A 175 -14.24 0.28 20.64
CA VAL A 175 -15.48 0.73 21.28
C VAL A 175 -16.70 0.19 20.54
N TYR A 176 -16.69 0.28 19.21
CA TYR A 176 -17.78 -0.24 18.37
C TYR A 176 -18.01 -1.74 18.57
N GLN A 177 -16.96 -2.54 18.51
CA GLN A 177 -17.06 -4.00 18.66
C GLN A 177 -17.49 -4.43 20.06
N ARG A 178 -17.09 -3.71 21.10
CA ARG A 178 -17.46 -4.03 22.48
C ARG A 178 -18.87 -3.58 22.85
N ASP A 179 -19.24 -2.37 22.46
CA ASP A 179 -20.40 -1.68 23.02
C ASP A 179 -21.42 -1.22 21.94
N GLY A 180 -21.14 -1.45 20.66
CA GLY A 180 -22.01 -1.15 19.53
C GLY A 180 -22.01 0.31 19.05
N LEU A 181 -22.81 0.59 18.02
CA LEU A 181 -22.81 1.85 17.28
C LEU A 181 -23.16 3.07 18.14
N GLU A 182 -24.10 2.93 19.07
CA GLU A 182 -24.52 4.04 19.94
C GLU A 182 -23.38 4.47 20.88
N ALA A 183 -22.67 3.50 21.46
CA ALA A 183 -21.53 3.76 22.33
C ALA A 183 -20.36 4.38 21.55
N PHE A 184 -20.10 3.86 20.35
CA PHE A 184 -19.12 4.46 19.41
C PHE A 184 -19.47 5.93 19.12
N THR A 185 -20.71 6.22 18.75
CA THR A 185 -21.14 7.59 18.43
C THR A 185 -20.98 8.53 19.63
N ARG A 186 -21.39 8.11 20.84
CA ARG A 186 -21.20 8.89 22.07
C ARG A 186 -19.73 9.11 22.38
N HIS A 187 -18.90 8.06 22.25
CA HIS A 187 -17.47 8.13 22.48
C HIS A 187 -16.79 9.14 21.56
N GLU A 188 -17.05 9.03 20.26
CA GLU A 188 -16.44 9.91 19.26
C GLU A 188 -16.90 11.37 19.41
N THR A 189 -18.17 11.59 19.72
CA THR A 189 -18.70 12.94 20.00
C THR A 189 -18.05 13.54 21.26
N ALA A 190 -17.94 12.76 22.33
CA ALA A 190 -17.31 13.24 23.57
C ALA A 190 -15.80 13.56 23.42
N HIS A 191 -15.14 12.88 22.48
CA HIS A 191 -13.72 13.05 22.19
C HIS A 191 -13.44 13.84 20.91
N ALA A 192 -14.41 14.55 20.36
CA ALA A 192 -14.28 15.25 19.06
C ALA A 192 -13.07 16.23 19.01
N LEU A 193 -12.71 16.83 20.15
CA LEU A 193 -11.57 17.75 20.25
C LEU A 193 -10.23 17.07 20.59
N LYS A 194 -10.25 15.75 20.85
CA LYS A 194 -9.03 14.99 21.16
C LYS A 194 -8.60 14.23 19.90
N PRO A 195 -7.42 14.49 19.34
CA PRO A 195 -6.95 13.76 18.18
C PRO A 195 -6.95 12.24 18.37
N LEU A 196 -7.29 11.51 17.33
CA LEU A 196 -7.13 10.06 17.29
C LEU A 196 -5.65 9.71 17.32
N PRO A 197 -5.25 8.66 18.06
CA PRO A 197 -3.90 8.14 17.94
C PRO A 197 -3.60 7.69 16.50
N PRO A 198 -2.33 7.76 16.04
CA PRO A 198 -1.97 7.40 14.68
C PRO A 198 -2.14 5.90 14.44
N GLY A 199 -2.61 5.55 13.24
CA GLY A 199 -2.59 4.21 12.68
C GLY A 199 -1.28 3.92 11.93
N PRO A 200 -1.14 2.69 11.42
CA PRO A 200 0.09 2.24 10.77
C PRO A 200 0.43 3.01 9.48
N PHE A 201 -0.55 3.62 8.80
CA PHE A 201 -0.35 4.31 7.52
C PHE A 201 -0.15 5.83 7.63
N LYS A 202 -0.21 6.40 8.84
CA LYS A 202 0.13 7.83 9.04
C LYS A 202 1.49 8.20 8.46
N PRO A 203 2.60 7.42 8.65
CA PRO A 203 3.90 7.77 8.07
C PRO A 203 3.91 7.81 6.53
N LEU A 204 3.13 6.96 5.86
CA LEU A 204 2.97 7.01 4.41
C LEU A 204 2.23 8.28 3.98
N LEU A 205 1.12 8.61 4.65
CA LEU A 205 0.35 9.82 4.35
C LEU A 205 1.20 11.08 4.54
N GLU A 206 2.01 11.15 5.59
CA GLU A 206 2.98 12.24 5.81
C GLU A 206 4.04 12.31 4.70
N ALA A 207 4.55 11.17 4.23
CA ALA A 207 5.52 11.12 3.15
C ALA A 207 4.93 11.60 1.81
N LEU A 208 3.69 11.20 1.52
CA LEU A 208 2.95 11.67 0.34
C LEU A 208 2.67 13.18 0.43
N HIS A 209 2.26 13.67 1.60
CA HIS A 209 2.00 15.09 1.82
C HIS A 209 3.27 15.93 1.67
N ARG A 210 4.42 15.46 2.19
CA ARG A 210 5.71 16.14 1.96
C ARG A 210 6.08 16.19 0.49
N LEU A 211 5.92 15.08 -0.23
CA LEU A 211 6.17 15.04 -1.68
C LEU A 211 5.23 15.99 -2.43
N GLN A 212 3.96 16.03 -2.06
CA GLN A 212 2.95 16.92 -2.65
C GLN A 212 3.26 18.41 -2.45
N ALA A 213 3.95 18.74 -1.36
CA ALA A 213 4.35 20.13 -1.04
C ALA A 213 5.58 20.61 -1.82
N GLU A 214 6.27 19.74 -2.57
CA GLU A 214 7.42 20.14 -3.40
C GLU A 214 6.97 20.97 -4.60
N GLU A 215 7.80 21.93 -5.00
CA GLU A 215 7.57 22.72 -6.20
C GLU A 215 7.89 21.91 -7.48
N ALA A 216 7.23 22.26 -8.57
CA ALA A 216 7.48 21.75 -9.92
C ALA A 216 7.43 20.21 -10.03
N LEU A 217 6.44 19.58 -9.40
CA LEU A 217 6.21 18.14 -9.56
C LEU A 217 5.74 17.81 -10.98
N PRO A 218 6.25 16.72 -11.58
CA PRO A 218 5.82 16.29 -12.92
C PRO A 218 4.41 15.67 -12.90
N MET A 219 3.91 15.29 -11.73
CA MET A 219 2.59 14.68 -11.54
C MET A 219 1.94 15.23 -10.27
N LYS A 220 0.61 15.08 -10.16
CA LYS A 220 -0.13 15.40 -8.95
C LYS A 220 -0.31 14.15 -8.09
N ILE A 221 -0.40 14.37 -6.77
CA ILE A 221 -0.87 13.35 -5.82
C ILE A 221 -2.27 13.75 -5.39
N ARG A 222 -3.20 12.79 -5.40
CA ARG A 222 -4.53 12.96 -4.82
C ARG A 222 -4.78 11.87 -3.80
N THR A 223 -5.16 12.30 -2.61
CA THR A 223 -5.43 11.39 -1.49
C THR A 223 -6.90 11.47 -1.10
N ALA A 224 -7.49 10.32 -0.76
CA ALA A 224 -8.86 10.25 -0.26
C ALA A 224 -8.94 9.45 1.05
N LEU A 225 -9.71 9.96 2.00
CA LEU A 225 -10.20 9.21 3.16
C LEU A 225 -11.55 8.60 2.80
N VAL A 226 -11.69 7.27 2.89
CA VAL A 226 -12.92 6.53 2.59
C VAL A 226 -13.29 5.68 3.79
N THR A 227 -14.18 6.18 4.64
CA THR A 227 -14.46 5.57 5.95
C THR A 227 -15.94 5.26 6.16
N ALA A 228 -16.20 4.20 6.96
CA ALA A 228 -17.56 3.85 7.41
C ALA A 228 -18.11 4.83 8.47
N ARG A 229 -17.30 5.76 8.98
CA ARG A 229 -17.77 6.82 9.88
C ARG A 229 -18.83 7.68 9.21
N SER A 230 -19.76 8.21 10.01
CA SER A 230 -20.74 9.21 9.60
C SER A 230 -20.81 10.36 10.62
N ALA A 231 -21.63 11.38 10.37
CA ALA A 231 -21.90 12.39 11.39
C ALA A 231 -22.63 11.76 12.60
N PRO A 232 -22.29 12.16 13.84
CA PRO A 232 -21.31 13.19 14.21
C PRO A 232 -19.85 12.67 14.39
N ALA A 233 -19.59 11.36 14.28
CA ALA A 233 -18.29 10.74 14.53
C ALA A 233 -17.19 11.16 13.51
N HIS A 234 -17.58 11.73 12.36
CA HIS A 234 -16.66 12.26 11.35
C HIS A 234 -15.82 13.44 11.86
N GLU A 235 -16.35 14.24 12.80
CA GLU A 235 -15.70 15.46 13.28
C GLU A 235 -14.31 15.17 13.87
N ARG A 236 -14.20 14.12 14.70
CA ARG A 236 -12.92 13.74 15.32
C ARG A 236 -11.88 13.37 14.28
N ALA A 237 -12.25 12.63 13.22
CA ALA A 237 -11.36 12.26 12.14
C ALA A 237 -10.83 13.49 11.38
N VAL A 238 -11.72 14.44 11.03
CA VAL A 238 -11.32 15.69 10.35
C VAL A 238 -10.40 16.51 11.23
N ARG A 239 -10.74 16.70 12.51
CA ARG A 239 -9.90 17.45 13.47
C ARG A 239 -8.53 16.78 13.68
N THR A 240 -8.47 15.46 13.63
CA THR A 240 -7.21 14.74 13.72
C THR A 240 -6.30 15.04 12.53
N LEU A 241 -6.83 15.04 11.31
CA LEU A 241 -6.06 15.44 10.12
C LEU A 241 -5.59 16.90 10.21
N MET A 242 -6.44 17.79 10.71
CA MET A 242 -6.07 19.20 10.96
C MET A 242 -4.94 19.32 11.98
N ASP A 243 -5.01 18.57 13.10
CA ASP A 243 -3.97 18.52 14.15
C ASP A 243 -2.63 18.03 13.58
N TRP A 244 -2.66 17.07 12.66
CA TRP A 244 -1.47 16.59 11.97
C TRP A 244 -0.96 17.52 10.87
N ASN A 245 -1.67 18.61 10.61
CA ASN A 245 -1.40 19.54 9.49
C ASN A 245 -1.34 18.79 8.13
N ILE A 246 -2.23 17.83 7.94
CA ILE A 246 -2.36 17.04 6.72
C ILE A 246 -3.72 17.33 6.08
N THR A 247 -3.72 17.61 4.79
CA THR A 247 -4.93 17.76 3.99
C THR A 247 -5.07 16.55 3.07
N VAL A 248 -6.26 15.96 3.03
CA VAL A 248 -6.66 15.00 1.99
C VAL A 248 -7.51 15.74 0.96
N ASP A 249 -7.42 15.33 -0.31
CA ASP A 249 -8.16 15.99 -1.39
C ASP A 249 -9.65 15.70 -1.33
N GLU A 250 -10.02 14.47 -0.91
CA GLU A 250 -11.41 14.04 -0.75
C GLU A 250 -11.60 13.28 0.57
N ALA A 251 -12.77 13.42 1.18
CA ALA A 251 -13.16 12.65 2.36
C ALA A 251 -14.60 12.15 2.21
N MET A 252 -14.77 10.83 2.28
CA MET A 252 -16.04 10.15 2.10
C MET A 252 -16.44 9.48 3.42
N PHE A 253 -17.45 10.04 4.08
CA PHE A 253 -18.03 9.53 5.33
C PHE A 253 -19.29 8.75 5.01
N LEU A 254 -19.15 7.44 4.84
CA LEU A 254 -20.13 6.61 4.15
C LEU A 254 -21.23 6.04 5.07
N GLY A 255 -21.03 6.06 6.40
CA GLY A 255 -22.05 5.59 7.34
C GLY A 255 -22.44 4.13 7.15
N GLY A 256 -21.53 3.28 6.69
CA GLY A 256 -21.78 1.86 6.43
C GLY A 256 -22.23 1.54 5.00
N LEU A 257 -22.30 2.52 4.09
CA LEU A 257 -22.49 2.25 2.67
C LEU A 257 -21.26 1.49 2.11
N ASP A 258 -21.49 0.64 1.11
CA ASP A 258 -20.43 -0.10 0.45
C ASP A 258 -19.40 0.85 -0.22
N LYS A 259 -18.11 0.64 0.08
CA LYS A 259 -17.03 1.50 -0.42
C LYS A 259 -16.76 1.30 -1.91
N GLY A 260 -17.09 0.13 -2.47
CA GLY A 260 -16.71 -0.26 -3.83
C GLY A 260 -17.15 0.73 -4.90
N GLU A 261 -18.43 1.16 -4.90
CA GLU A 261 -18.95 2.11 -5.88
C GLU A 261 -18.34 3.51 -5.75
N PHE A 262 -18.00 3.95 -4.52
CA PHE A 262 -17.32 5.22 -4.28
C PHE A 262 -15.87 5.17 -4.76
N LEU A 263 -15.19 4.06 -4.50
CA LEU A 263 -13.83 3.82 -5.00
C LEU A 263 -13.80 3.74 -6.53
N LYS A 264 -14.80 3.10 -7.14
CA LYS A 264 -14.95 3.09 -8.60
C LYS A 264 -15.13 4.51 -9.18
N ALA A 265 -15.82 5.40 -8.47
CA ALA A 265 -15.99 6.80 -8.87
C ALA A 265 -14.71 7.63 -8.65
N PHE A 266 -14.01 7.41 -7.55
CA PHE A 266 -12.74 8.08 -7.26
C PHE A 266 -11.59 7.55 -8.15
N GLU A 267 -11.63 6.30 -8.61
CA GLU A 267 -10.62 5.63 -9.43
C GLU A 267 -9.19 5.70 -8.84
N PRO A 268 -8.96 5.24 -7.59
CA PRO A 268 -7.61 5.25 -7.02
C PRO A 268 -6.69 4.27 -7.74
N ASP A 269 -5.40 4.58 -7.79
CA ASP A 269 -4.36 3.64 -8.18
C ASP A 269 -4.18 2.53 -7.14
N PHE A 270 -4.49 2.85 -5.88
CA PHE A 270 -4.50 1.88 -4.79
C PHE A 270 -5.40 2.31 -3.62
N PHE A 271 -6.09 1.35 -3.01
CA PHE A 271 -6.89 1.53 -1.81
C PHE A 271 -6.37 0.65 -0.68
N PHE A 272 -6.34 1.16 0.55
CA PHE A 272 -5.87 0.46 1.74
C PHE A 272 -6.98 0.40 2.80
N ASP A 273 -7.27 -0.81 3.31
CA ASP A 273 -8.30 -1.04 4.32
C ASP A 273 -7.91 -2.22 5.22
N ASP A 274 -8.25 -2.17 6.50
CA ASP A 274 -7.98 -3.24 7.47
C ASP A 274 -9.02 -4.35 7.45
N GLN A 275 -10.21 -4.09 6.91
CA GLN A 275 -11.30 -5.05 6.89
C GLN A 275 -11.35 -5.84 5.58
N ARG A 276 -11.20 -7.17 5.68
CA ARG A 276 -11.22 -8.06 4.50
C ARG A 276 -12.47 -7.90 3.66
N GLY A 277 -13.65 -7.72 4.28
CA GLY A 277 -14.91 -7.53 3.56
C GLY A 277 -14.89 -6.28 2.67
N HIS A 278 -14.34 -5.16 3.16
CA HIS A 278 -14.18 -3.94 2.37
C HIS A 278 -13.17 -4.12 1.23
N VAL A 279 -12.05 -4.79 1.51
CA VAL A 279 -11.04 -5.11 0.47
C VAL A 279 -11.63 -6.03 -0.59
N ASP A 280 -12.41 -7.05 -0.20
CA ASP A 280 -13.04 -7.99 -1.15
C ASP A 280 -14.08 -7.29 -2.06
N SER A 281 -14.82 -6.32 -1.55
CA SER A 281 -15.68 -5.46 -2.37
C SER A 281 -14.84 -4.54 -3.28
N ALA A 282 -13.88 -3.82 -2.72
CA ALA A 282 -13.06 -2.84 -3.44
C ALA A 282 -12.25 -3.45 -4.59
N ARG A 283 -11.66 -4.65 -4.40
CA ARG A 283 -10.80 -5.30 -5.41
C ARG A 283 -11.51 -5.72 -6.70
N GLN A 284 -12.84 -5.69 -6.71
CA GLN A 284 -13.63 -5.90 -7.92
C GLN A 284 -13.63 -4.66 -8.82
N HIS A 285 -13.27 -3.51 -8.29
CA HIS A 285 -13.32 -2.21 -8.97
C HIS A 285 -11.95 -1.56 -9.12
N VAL A 286 -11.07 -1.71 -8.10
CA VAL A 286 -9.77 -1.04 -8.02
C VAL A 286 -8.71 -1.95 -7.42
N ALA A 287 -7.44 -1.60 -7.59
CA ALA A 287 -6.36 -2.27 -6.84
C ALA A 287 -6.52 -1.98 -5.35
N ALA A 288 -6.56 -3.04 -4.54
CA ALA A 288 -6.76 -2.92 -3.11
C ALA A 288 -5.76 -3.75 -2.32
N GLY A 289 -5.37 -3.23 -1.16
CA GLY A 289 -4.47 -3.86 -0.21
C GLY A 289 -5.09 -3.99 1.18
N HIS A 290 -5.01 -5.20 1.72
CA HIS A 290 -5.44 -5.48 3.08
C HIS A 290 -4.32 -5.13 4.06
N VAL A 291 -4.66 -4.33 5.05
CA VAL A 291 -3.79 -3.95 6.18
C VAL A 291 -4.18 -4.82 7.38
N PRO A 292 -3.51 -5.94 7.65
CA PRO A 292 -3.87 -6.85 8.74
C PRO A 292 -3.46 -6.26 10.10
N PHE A 293 -4.10 -5.16 10.49
CA PHE A 293 -3.85 -4.41 11.72
C PHE A 293 -5.16 -4.17 12.48
N GLY A 294 -5.05 -3.89 13.79
CA GLY A 294 -6.18 -3.56 14.65
C GLY A 294 -7.04 -4.75 15.08
N ILE A 295 -8.08 -4.44 15.86
CA ILE A 295 -8.93 -5.44 16.53
C ILE A 295 -9.65 -6.37 15.56
N ALA A 296 -9.99 -5.89 14.36
CA ALA A 296 -10.63 -6.70 13.33
C ALA A 296 -9.75 -7.85 12.82
N ASN A 297 -8.44 -7.79 13.06
CA ASN A 297 -7.43 -8.74 12.61
C ASN A 297 -6.76 -9.52 13.75
N THR A 298 -7.16 -9.32 15.01
CA THR A 298 -6.71 -10.16 16.13
C THR A 298 -7.35 -11.54 16.03
N ARG A 299 -6.50 -12.59 16.05
CA ARG A 299 -6.93 -13.99 16.05
C ARG A 299 -7.36 -14.43 17.44
#